data_3ddd2d0493f9667fa851595045e65f0f
#
_entry.id   3ddd2d0493f9667fa851595045e65f0f
#
_cell.length_a   1.000
_cell.length_b   1.000
_cell.length_c   1.000
_cell.angle_alpha   90.00
_cell.angle_beta   90.00
_cell.angle_gamma   90.00
#
_symmetry.space_group_name_H-M   'P 1'
#
loop_
_entity.id
_entity.type
_entity.pdbx_description
1 polymer ?
#
loop_
_entity_poly.entity_id
_entity_poly.type
_entity_poly.pdbx_seq_one_letter_code
_entity_poly.pdbx_strand_id
1 'polypeptide(L)'
;MLKKRNASAEGTQRFVSRMRQEFSTYNQTSYRYLNGTDLMVSKVGYGSYRVDQQVDEHIESLEDSIRSGCNIIDTSSNYTNGASEILIGNVLTKMMNQGKIESDEIILVSKTGYIQGDNLSQAIKREKTDQPWPEIVKYTDGCWHCIHPDFLIDQWDRSANR
;
A
#
# COMPACT_ATOMS: atom_id res chain seq x y z
N MET A 1 -18.66 -6.33 -8.47
CA MET A 1 -18.06 -5.28 -7.62
C MET A 1 -17.54 -5.96 -6.35
N LEU A 2 -16.23 -6.19 -6.23
CA LEU A 2 -15.63 -6.76 -5.03
C LEU A 2 -15.89 -5.76 -3.88
N LYS A 3 -16.53 -6.23 -2.80
CA LYS A 3 -16.68 -5.41 -1.59
C LYS A 3 -15.26 -5.10 -1.09
N LYS A 4 -14.87 -3.82 -1.09
CA LYS A 4 -13.64 -3.35 -0.43
C LYS A 4 -13.77 -3.74 1.05
N ARG A 5 -13.07 -4.78 1.48
CA ARG A 5 -12.98 -5.17 2.89
C ARG A 5 -11.59 -4.76 3.38
N ASN A 6 -11.55 -4.08 4.49
CA ASN A 6 -10.31 -3.79 5.19
C ASN A 6 -9.78 -5.08 5.86
N ALA A 7 -8.49 -5.13 6.16
CA ALA A 7 -7.92 -6.19 6.97
C ALA A 7 -8.73 -6.38 8.27
N SER A 8 -8.99 -7.61 8.64
CA SER A 8 -9.74 -7.97 9.85
C SER A 8 -8.93 -8.89 10.76
N ALA A 9 -9.32 -8.94 12.04
CA ALA A 9 -8.71 -9.86 13.01
C ALA A 9 -8.86 -11.31 12.51
N GLU A 10 -10.07 -11.69 12.10
CA GLU A 10 -10.38 -13.03 11.60
C GLU A 10 -9.63 -13.33 10.30
N GLY A 11 -9.58 -12.37 9.36
CA GLY A 11 -8.89 -12.54 8.08
C GLY A 11 -7.39 -12.74 8.28
N THR A 12 -6.75 -11.88 9.05
CA THR A 12 -5.30 -11.97 9.29
C THR A 12 -4.93 -13.23 10.08
N GLN A 13 -5.76 -13.69 11.02
CA GLN A 13 -5.57 -14.95 11.72
C GLN A 13 -5.75 -16.16 10.81
N ARG A 14 -6.73 -16.12 9.89
CA ARG A 14 -6.94 -17.15 8.87
C ARG A 14 -5.71 -17.30 7.97
N PHE A 15 -5.16 -16.18 7.48
CA PHE A 15 -3.92 -16.15 6.70
C PHE A 15 -2.78 -16.82 7.46
N VAL A 16 -2.51 -16.37 8.69
CA VAL A 16 -1.41 -16.90 9.52
C VAL A 16 -1.58 -18.39 9.80
N SER A 17 -2.81 -18.85 10.06
CA SER A 17 -3.09 -20.26 10.31
C SER A 17 -2.79 -21.12 9.08
N ARG A 18 -3.17 -20.65 7.88
CA ARG A 18 -2.86 -21.30 6.60
C ARG A 18 -1.34 -21.38 6.38
N MET A 19 -0.62 -20.27 6.56
CA MET A 19 0.83 -20.24 6.38
C MET A 19 1.58 -21.18 7.35
N ARG A 20 1.13 -21.30 8.60
CA ARG A 20 1.72 -22.22 9.58
C ARG A 20 1.47 -23.70 9.24
N GLN A 21 0.37 -23.99 8.56
CA GLN A 21 0.11 -25.35 8.06
C GLN A 21 0.96 -25.68 6.83
N GLU A 22 1.16 -24.71 5.95
CA GLU A 22 1.93 -24.88 4.72
C GLU A 22 3.44 -24.93 4.99
N PHE A 23 3.94 -24.08 5.89
CA PHE A 23 5.36 -23.96 6.23
C PHE A 23 5.61 -24.38 7.68
N SER A 24 6.08 -25.61 7.88
CA SER A 24 6.35 -26.17 9.22
C SER A 24 7.40 -25.40 10.04
N THR A 25 8.23 -24.60 9.36
CA THR A 25 9.23 -23.71 9.99
C THR A 25 8.63 -22.44 10.58
N TYR A 26 7.39 -22.07 10.20
CA TYR A 26 6.73 -20.87 10.71
C TYR A 26 6.11 -21.17 12.08
N ASN A 27 6.70 -20.58 13.08
CA ASN A 27 6.31 -20.75 14.47
C ASN A 27 5.62 -19.50 15.03
N GLN A 28 5.39 -19.47 16.34
CA GLN A 28 4.78 -18.32 17.01
C GLN A 28 5.60 -17.03 16.87
N THR A 29 6.90 -17.11 16.56
CA THR A 29 7.77 -15.95 16.44
C THR A 29 7.76 -15.32 15.05
N SER A 30 7.20 -15.97 14.01
CA SER A 30 7.13 -15.45 12.63
C SER A 30 6.08 -14.36 12.46
N TYR A 31 5.07 -14.33 13.33
CA TYR A 31 3.97 -13.38 13.32
C TYR A 31 3.77 -12.75 14.69
N ARG A 32 3.15 -11.59 14.75
CA ARG A 32 2.78 -10.91 15.99
C ARG A 32 1.49 -10.10 15.81
N TYR A 33 0.87 -9.70 16.89
CA TYR A 33 -0.17 -8.69 16.83
C TYR A 33 0.43 -7.31 16.51
N LEU A 34 -0.23 -6.58 15.63
CA LEU A 34 0.09 -5.17 15.40
C LEU A 34 -0.40 -4.36 16.61
N ASN A 35 0.53 -3.65 17.27
CA ASN A 35 0.22 -2.93 18.51
C ASN A 35 -0.98 -1.99 18.36
N GLY A 36 -1.89 -2.05 19.33
CA GLY A 36 -3.11 -1.25 19.33
C GLY A 36 -4.22 -1.78 18.42
N THR A 37 -4.05 -2.98 17.84
CA THR A 37 -5.05 -3.64 16.99
C THR A 37 -5.10 -5.14 17.29
N ASP A 38 -6.16 -5.82 16.83
CA ASP A 38 -6.28 -7.28 16.86
C ASP A 38 -5.76 -7.96 15.58
N LEU A 39 -5.06 -7.22 14.71
CA LEU A 39 -4.54 -7.75 13.45
C LEU A 39 -3.26 -8.55 13.67
N MET A 40 -3.21 -9.76 13.13
CA MET A 40 -2.03 -10.61 13.13
C MET A 40 -1.17 -10.28 11.90
N VAL A 41 0.10 -9.90 12.11
CA VAL A 41 0.99 -9.41 11.06
C VAL A 41 2.29 -10.19 11.01
N SER A 42 2.79 -10.46 9.80
CA SER A 42 4.12 -11.02 9.59
C SER A 42 5.20 -10.04 10.10
N LYS A 43 6.27 -10.57 10.69
CA LYS A 43 7.38 -9.74 11.19
C LYS A 43 8.21 -9.12 10.08
N VAL A 44 8.15 -9.66 8.89
CA VAL A 44 8.75 -9.12 7.67
C VAL A 44 7.62 -8.55 6.81
N GLY A 45 7.76 -7.30 6.38
CA GLY A 45 6.83 -6.62 5.49
C GLY A 45 7.42 -6.44 4.09
N TYR A 46 6.56 -6.32 3.09
CA TYR A 46 6.96 -5.95 1.74
C TYR A 46 6.98 -4.43 1.60
N GLY A 47 8.16 -3.85 1.30
CA GLY A 47 8.32 -2.42 1.03
C GLY A 47 8.40 -2.15 -0.47
N SER A 48 7.57 -1.24 -0.98
CA SER A 48 7.39 -1.02 -2.42
C SER A 48 8.02 0.27 -2.94
N TYR A 49 9.05 0.82 -2.30
CA TYR A 49 9.58 2.16 -2.58
C TYR A 49 9.96 2.42 -4.06
N ARG A 50 10.51 1.44 -4.76
CA ARG A 50 10.93 1.57 -6.19
C ARG A 50 10.22 0.57 -7.10
N VAL A 51 9.09 0.07 -6.65
CA VAL A 51 8.32 -0.91 -7.39
C VAL A 51 7.56 -0.21 -8.51
N ASP A 52 7.60 -0.80 -9.71
CA ASP A 52 6.95 -0.29 -10.91
C ASP A 52 6.17 -1.41 -11.60
N GLN A 53 4.97 -1.12 -12.03
CA GLN A 53 4.06 -2.06 -12.69
C GLN A 53 4.54 -2.55 -14.08
N GLN A 54 5.53 -1.88 -14.66
CA GLN A 54 6.10 -2.24 -15.97
C GLN A 54 7.27 -3.24 -15.85
N VAL A 55 7.62 -3.64 -14.63
CA VAL A 55 8.73 -4.55 -14.33
C VAL A 55 8.18 -5.87 -13.82
N ASP A 56 8.29 -6.93 -14.60
CA ASP A 56 7.72 -8.24 -14.29
C ASP A 56 8.30 -8.83 -13.00
N GLU A 57 9.59 -8.64 -12.74
CA GLU A 57 10.26 -9.09 -11.52
C GLU A 57 9.68 -8.43 -10.25
N HIS A 58 9.16 -7.20 -10.36
CA HIS A 58 8.49 -6.53 -9.24
C HIS A 58 7.12 -7.17 -8.95
N ILE A 59 6.40 -7.59 -10.00
CA ILE A 59 5.12 -8.30 -9.87
C ILE A 59 5.36 -9.65 -9.20
N GLU A 60 6.32 -10.43 -9.71
CA GLU A 60 6.69 -11.74 -9.17
C GLU A 60 7.16 -11.65 -7.72
N SER A 61 8.01 -10.66 -7.41
CA SER A 61 8.52 -10.41 -6.06
C SER A 61 7.40 -10.18 -5.03
N LEU A 62 6.36 -9.41 -5.38
CA LEU A 62 5.22 -9.20 -4.49
C LEU A 62 4.39 -10.48 -4.34
N GLU A 63 4.10 -11.19 -5.43
CA GLU A 63 3.37 -12.46 -5.38
C GLU A 63 4.09 -13.49 -4.50
N ASP A 64 5.39 -13.64 -4.69
CA ASP A 64 6.21 -14.58 -3.93
C ASP A 64 6.33 -14.18 -2.45
N SER A 65 6.42 -12.89 -2.17
CA SER A 65 6.39 -12.38 -0.79
C SER A 65 5.10 -12.79 -0.06
N ILE A 66 3.94 -12.60 -0.72
CA ILE A 66 2.64 -12.98 -0.14
C ILE A 66 2.54 -14.51 0.00
N ARG A 67 2.93 -15.28 -1.03
CA ARG A 67 2.96 -16.75 -0.98
C ARG A 67 3.87 -17.26 0.12
N SER A 68 4.97 -16.56 0.39
CA SER A 68 5.89 -16.86 1.49
C SER A 68 5.44 -16.33 2.85
N GLY A 69 4.18 -15.93 3.00
CA GLY A 69 3.57 -15.60 4.29
C GLY A 69 3.69 -14.13 4.73
N CYS A 70 4.11 -13.22 3.85
CA CYS A 70 4.05 -11.79 4.13
C CYS A 70 2.61 -11.29 3.93
N ASN A 71 2.01 -10.67 4.95
CA ASN A 71 0.67 -10.09 4.86
C ASN A 71 0.60 -8.60 5.19
N ILE A 72 1.76 -7.93 5.29
CA ILE A 72 1.83 -6.47 5.43
C ILE A 72 2.62 -5.87 4.27
N ILE A 73 2.02 -4.91 3.58
CA ILE A 73 2.58 -4.24 2.41
C ILE A 73 2.64 -2.74 2.70
N ASP A 74 3.82 -2.15 2.59
CA ASP A 74 4.05 -0.72 2.79
C ASP A 74 4.30 -0.04 1.44
N THR A 75 3.47 0.94 1.11
CA THR A 75 3.56 1.76 -0.09
C THR A 75 3.38 3.25 0.21
N SER A 76 3.30 4.08 -0.82
CA SER A 76 2.97 5.50 -0.74
C SER A 76 2.37 5.98 -2.07
N SER A 77 1.49 6.97 -2.01
CA SER A 77 0.91 7.61 -3.19
C SER A 77 1.94 8.19 -4.16
N ASN A 78 3.17 8.48 -3.68
CA ASN A 78 4.26 9.04 -4.49
C ASN A 78 5.23 7.99 -5.06
N TYR A 79 5.21 6.75 -4.59
CA TYR A 79 6.18 5.76 -5.04
C TYR A 79 5.99 5.47 -6.53
N THR A 80 7.05 5.74 -7.31
CA THR A 80 7.05 5.64 -8.77
C THR A 80 5.84 6.36 -9.40
N ASN A 81 5.52 7.58 -8.92
CA ASN A 81 4.36 8.39 -9.35
C ASN A 81 3.02 7.63 -9.26
N GLY A 82 2.86 6.74 -8.28
CA GLY A 82 1.67 5.93 -8.07
C GLY A 82 1.70 4.57 -8.77
N ALA A 83 2.70 4.27 -9.60
CA ALA A 83 2.82 2.97 -10.28
C ALA A 83 2.98 1.81 -9.27
N SER A 84 3.61 2.07 -8.13
CA SER A 84 3.70 1.12 -7.02
C SER A 84 2.32 0.71 -6.49
N GLU A 85 1.41 1.65 -6.23
CA GLU A 85 0.05 1.34 -5.79
C GLU A 85 -0.75 0.60 -6.85
N ILE A 86 -0.58 0.96 -8.14
CA ILE A 86 -1.23 0.26 -9.26
C ILE A 86 -0.76 -1.20 -9.34
N LEU A 87 0.55 -1.45 -9.24
CA LEU A 87 1.08 -2.82 -9.21
C LEU A 87 0.47 -3.62 -8.08
N ILE A 88 0.48 -3.06 -6.85
CA ILE A 88 -0.07 -3.73 -5.68
C ILE A 88 -1.55 -4.06 -5.88
N GLY A 89 -2.35 -3.10 -6.35
CA GLY A 89 -3.77 -3.30 -6.65
C GLY A 89 -4.02 -4.42 -7.65
N ASN A 90 -3.24 -4.45 -8.74
CA ASN A 90 -3.32 -5.49 -9.79
C ASN A 90 -2.94 -6.88 -9.25
N VAL A 91 -1.84 -6.99 -8.49
CA VAL A 91 -1.38 -8.25 -7.91
C VAL A 91 -2.40 -8.79 -6.90
N LEU A 92 -2.86 -7.95 -5.97
CA LEU A 92 -3.85 -8.36 -4.97
C LEU A 92 -5.15 -8.81 -5.64
N THR A 93 -5.64 -8.05 -6.64
CA THR A 93 -6.85 -8.41 -7.40
C THR A 93 -6.68 -9.75 -8.12
N LYS A 94 -5.54 -9.98 -8.78
CA LYS A 94 -5.20 -11.25 -9.44
C LYS A 94 -5.22 -12.40 -8.45
N MET A 95 -4.53 -12.24 -7.30
CA MET A 95 -4.45 -13.30 -6.29
C MET A 95 -5.80 -13.59 -5.63
N MET A 96 -6.63 -12.57 -5.39
CA MET A 96 -8.01 -12.76 -4.90
C MET A 96 -8.88 -13.50 -5.91
N ASN A 97 -8.82 -13.16 -7.20
CA ASN A 97 -9.56 -13.84 -8.25
C ASN A 97 -9.13 -15.29 -8.43
N GLN A 98 -7.89 -15.63 -8.09
CA GLN A 98 -7.38 -17.00 -8.07
C GLN A 98 -7.71 -17.77 -6.78
N GLY A 99 -8.37 -17.14 -5.81
CA GLY A 99 -8.65 -17.75 -4.50
C GLY A 99 -7.41 -18.00 -3.64
N LYS A 100 -6.31 -17.29 -3.91
CA LYS A 100 -5.06 -17.42 -3.15
C LYS A 100 -5.08 -16.67 -1.84
N ILE A 101 -5.76 -15.53 -1.83
CA ILE A 101 -5.95 -14.67 -0.67
C ILE A 101 -7.38 -14.09 -0.66
N GLU A 102 -7.80 -13.61 0.50
CA GLU A 102 -9.00 -12.77 0.65
C GLU A 102 -8.59 -11.34 1.02
N SER A 103 -9.43 -10.36 0.70
CA SER A 103 -9.11 -8.93 0.87
C SER A 103 -8.89 -8.53 2.33
N ASP A 104 -9.46 -9.27 3.28
CA ASP A 104 -9.34 -9.02 4.71
C ASP A 104 -8.13 -9.71 5.36
N GLU A 105 -7.33 -10.44 4.57
CA GLU A 105 -6.10 -11.12 5.01
C GLU A 105 -4.87 -10.23 4.95
N ILE A 106 -4.87 -9.21 4.07
CA ILE A 106 -3.71 -8.38 3.76
C ILE A 106 -3.85 -7.00 4.40
N ILE A 107 -2.79 -6.57 5.09
CA ILE A 107 -2.67 -5.24 5.67
C ILE A 107 -1.92 -4.35 4.68
N LEU A 108 -2.63 -3.40 4.09
CA LEU A 108 -2.05 -2.44 3.17
C LEU A 108 -1.88 -1.09 3.87
N VAL A 109 -0.64 -0.60 3.92
CA VAL A 109 -0.28 0.70 4.49
C VAL A 109 0.18 1.60 3.36
N SER A 110 -0.53 2.72 3.14
CA SER A 110 -0.08 3.78 2.23
C SER A 110 0.17 5.07 2.99
N LYS A 111 0.97 5.95 2.41
CA LYS A 111 1.39 7.23 2.99
C LYS A 111 1.11 8.36 2.01
N THR A 112 0.77 9.53 2.54
CA THR A 112 0.62 10.75 1.76
C THR A 112 1.19 11.94 2.53
N GLY A 113 1.32 13.09 1.84
CA GLY A 113 1.83 14.32 2.43
C GLY A 113 2.92 14.96 1.55
N TYR A 114 3.84 14.18 1.01
CA TYR A 114 4.84 14.69 0.09
C TYR A 114 4.25 14.98 -1.29
N ILE A 115 4.67 16.12 -1.86
CA ILE A 115 4.30 16.60 -3.19
C ILE A 115 5.58 16.53 -4.05
N GLN A 116 5.68 15.50 -4.87
CA GLN A 116 6.80 15.20 -5.77
C GLN A 116 6.26 14.68 -7.11
N GLY A 117 7.09 14.63 -8.14
CA GLY A 117 6.73 14.07 -9.44
C GLY A 117 5.45 14.68 -10.02
N ASP A 118 4.48 13.86 -10.36
CA ASP A 118 3.22 14.30 -10.96
C ASP A 118 2.37 15.16 -10.01
N ASN A 119 2.42 14.88 -8.71
CA ASN A 119 1.76 15.70 -7.70
C ASN A 119 2.37 17.11 -7.65
N LEU A 120 3.69 17.25 -7.83
CA LEU A 120 4.35 18.55 -7.90
C LEU A 120 3.92 19.31 -9.15
N SER A 121 3.89 18.64 -10.30
CA SER A 121 3.43 19.23 -11.56
C SER A 121 2.00 19.77 -11.43
N GLN A 122 1.13 19.04 -10.75
CA GLN A 122 -0.24 19.47 -10.45
C GLN A 122 -0.27 20.63 -9.47
N ALA A 123 0.52 20.61 -8.40
CA ALA A 123 0.57 21.71 -7.43
C ALA A 123 1.01 23.00 -8.09
N ILE A 124 2.05 22.96 -8.94
CA ILE A 124 2.51 24.12 -9.73
C ILE A 124 1.40 24.61 -10.68
N LYS A 125 0.68 23.71 -11.35
CA LYS A 125 -0.44 24.09 -12.23
C LYS A 125 -1.55 24.79 -11.44
N ARG A 126 -1.91 24.27 -10.27
CA ARG A 126 -2.94 24.85 -9.39
C ARG A 126 -2.54 26.25 -8.91
N GLU A 127 -1.27 26.46 -8.54
CA GLU A 127 -0.77 27.81 -8.20
C GLU A 127 -0.92 28.79 -9.37
N LYS A 128 -0.60 28.38 -10.59
CA LYS A 128 -0.74 29.21 -11.79
C LYS A 128 -2.18 29.56 -12.15
N THR A 129 -3.14 28.76 -11.69
CA THR A 129 -4.58 28.98 -11.93
C THR A 129 -5.30 29.58 -10.72
N ASP A 130 -4.54 30.09 -9.75
CA ASP A 130 -5.05 30.69 -8.51
C ASP A 130 -5.95 29.75 -7.68
N GLN A 131 -5.65 28.46 -7.70
CA GLN A 131 -6.34 27.40 -6.95
C GLN A 131 -5.36 26.50 -6.20
N PRO A 132 -4.37 27.04 -5.47
CA PRO A 132 -3.41 26.20 -4.77
C PRO A 132 -4.10 25.37 -3.69
N TRP A 133 -3.51 24.22 -3.34
CA TRP A 133 -3.86 23.59 -2.07
C TRP A 133 -3.39 24.49 -0.93
N PRO A 134 -4.19 24.64 0.14
CA PRO A 134 -3.78 25.44 1.28
C PRO A 134 -2.55 24.84 1.99
N GLU A 135 -1.81 25.70 2.69
CA GLU A 135 -0.75 25.29 3.62
C GLU A 135 0.35 24.40 3.03
N ILE A 136 0.66 24.58 1.74
CA ILE A 136 1.82 23.92 1.13
C ILE A 136 3.12 24.47 1.74
N VAL A 137 3.98 23.56 2.21
CA VAL A 137 5.36 23.87 2.62
C VAL A 137 6.32 23.43 1.52
N LYS A 138 7.10 24.39 0.99
CA LYS A 138 8.11 24.14 -0.04
C LYS A 138 9.48 23.95 0.64
N TYR A 139 9.96 22.70 0.73
CA TYR A 139 11.24 22.40 1.36
C TYR A 139 12.43 22.70 0.44
N THR A 140 12.36 22.17 -0.78
CA THR A 140 13.38 22.33 -1.82
C THR A 140 12.74 22.30 -3.18
N ASP A 141 13.52 22.62 -4.22
CA ASP A 141 13.09 22.39 -5.60
C ASP A 141 12.78 20.91 -5.79
N GLY A 142 11.57 20.64 -6.27
CA GLY A 142 11.11 19.27 -6.52
C GLY A 142 10.52 18.51 -5.33
N CYS A 143 10.54 19.08 -4.12
CA CYS A 143 10.00 18.42 -2.93
C CYS A 143 9.25 19.39 -2.03
N TRP A 144 7.92 19.33 -2.08
CA TRP A 144 7.00 20.08 -1.23
C TRP A 144 6.23 19.14 -0.32
N HIS A 145 5.48 19.68 0.63
CA HIS A 145 4.67 18.91 1.56
C HIS A 145 3.35 19.63 1.87
N CYS A 146 2.29 18.87 2.04
CA CYS A 146 0.99 19.36 2.45
C CYS A 146 0.27 18.31 3.31
N ILE A 147 -0.25 18.73 4.46
CA ILE A 147 -1.10 17.92 5.33
C ILE A 147 -2.50 18.50 5.46
N HIS A 148 -2.85 19.51 4.63
CA HIS A 148 -4.19 20.06 4.63
C HIS A 148 -5.21 18.99 4.19
N PRO A 149 -6.40 18.92 4.82
CA PRO A 149 -7.41 17.91 4.50
C PRO A 149 -7.76 17.81 3.02
N ASP A 150 -7.86 18.91 2.30
CA ASP A 150 -8.21 18.91 0.87
C ASP A 150 -7.17 18.15 0.03
N PHE A 151 -5.88 18.31 0.33
CA PHE A 151 -4.82 17.56 -0.32
C PHE A 151 -4.84 16.08 0.08
N LEU A 152 -5.00 15.80 1.37
CA LEU A 152 -5.03 14.42 1.87
C LEU A 152 -6.21 13.63 1.29
N ILE A 153 -7.38 14.25 1.17
CA ILE A 153 -8.58 13.65 0.55
C ILE A 153 -8.34 13.37 -0.93
N ASP A 154 -7.79 14.34 -1.69
CA ASP A 154 -7.44 14.13 -3.11
C ASP A 154 -6.49 12.95 -3.29
N GLN A 155 -5.47 12.84 -2.44
CA GLN A 155 -4.51 11.72 -2.50
C GLN A 155 -5.15 10.39 -2.08
N TRP A 156 -6.00 10.40 -1.05
CA TRP A 156 -6.75 9.22 -0.62
C TRP A 156 -7.64 8.68 -1.75
N ASP A 157 -8.40 9.57 -2.39
CA ASP A 157 -9.29 9.18 -3.49
C ASP A 157 -8.51 8.56 -4.65
N ARG A 158 -7.33 9.11 -4.98
CA ARG A 158 -6.45 8.53 -6.00
C ARG A 158 -5.93 7.16 -5.61
N SER A 159 -5.42 7.01 -4.39
CA SER A 159 -4.93 5.72 -3.88
C SER A 159 -6.04 4.67 -3.84
N ALA A 160 -7.26 5.07 -3.46
CA ALA A 160 -8.41 4.17 -3.39
C ALA A 160 -8.91 3.68 -4.78
N ASN A 161 -8.52 4.37 -5.86
CA ASN A 161 -8.90 4.03 -7.24
C ASN A 161 -7.79 3.32 -8.03
N ARG A 162 -6.65 3.09 -7.42
CA ARG A 162 -5.52 2.31 -7.97
C ARG A 162 -5.58 0.86 -7.49
#